data_ae9c617298263328639ba516fa7bb20b
#
_entry.id   ae9c617298263328639ba516fa7bb20b
#
_cell.length_a   1.000
_cell.length_b   1.000
_cell.length_c   1.000
_cell.angle_alpha   90.00
_cell.angle_beta   90.00
_cell.angle_gamma   90.00
#
_symmetry.space_group_name_H-M   'P 1'
#
loop_
_entity.id
_entity.type
_entity.pdbx_description
1 polymer ?
#
loop_
_entity_poly.entity_id
_entity_poly.type
_entity_poly.pdbx_seq_one_letter_code
_entity_poly.pdbx_strand_id
1 'polypeptide(L)'
;VIICHIGNGASMCAVKNGKCYDTSMGITPLEGLVMGTRSGDLDPALPFYIMRKTGMSADEMDTALNKKSGCLGITERFADRRDIEIAASEGDEKSKLCIEMEALRIKKYIGQYMAELGHVDAIVWTAGVGERGPIIREKACSGLENYGIKIDPERNQWSFTGNAETYIHADDSKTKIFVIPTDEELVMTEDAYALMKGTYDVHTNFTYSFQSPDYVNKAREEGLKGDLVKRPNIAKILAKSRVL
;
A
#
# COMPACT_ATOMS: atom_id res chain seq x y z
N VAL A 1 -12.56 6.40 -4.09
CA VAL A 1 -11.39 6.23 -3.21
C VAL A 1 -10.36 5.35 -3.91
N ILE A 2 -9.08 5.67 -3.74
CA ILE A 2 -7.98 4.82 -4.19
C ILE A 2 -7.29 4.26 -2.94
N ILE A 3 -7.14 2.94 -2.87
CA ILE A 3 -6.43 2.27 -1.77
C ILE A 3 -5.08 1.79 -2.29
N CYS A 4 -4.01 2.21 -1.60
CA CYS A 4 -2.62 1.84 -1.85
C CYS A 4 -2.16 0.92 -0.71
N HIS A 5 -2.31 -0.38 -0.87
CA HIS A 5 -1.84 -1.39 0.08
C HIS A 5 -0.40 -1.76 -0.27
N ILE A 6 0.56 -1.10 0.37
CA ILE A 6 1.98 -1.20 0.02
C ILE A 6 2.75 -1.88 1.14
N GLY A 7 3.06 -3.15 0.94
CA GLY A 7 3.89 -3.98 1.79
C GLY A 7 5.05 -4.61 1.01
N ASN A 8 5.57 -5.72 1.47
CA ASN A 8 6.51 -6.52 0.68
C ASN A 8 5.82 -7.14 -0.55
N GLY A 9 4.57 -7.60 -0.41
CA GLY A 9 3.59 -7.70 -1.47
C GLY A 9 2.79 -6.42 -1.52
N ALA A 10 2.38 -5.97 -2.70
CA ALA A 10 1.66 -4.71 -2.84
C ALA A 10 0.56 -4.80 -3.90
N SER A 11 -0.52 -4.10 -3.68
CA SER A 11 -1.61 -3.94 -4.64
C SER A 11 -2.33 -2.61 -4.46
N MET A 12 -3.08 -2.21 -5.47
CA MET A 12 -3.94 -1.04 -5.41
C MET A 12 -5.36 -1.40 -5.81
N CYS A 13 -6.32 -0.63 -5.32
CA CYS A 13 -7.72 -0.81 -5.64
C CYS A 13 -8.40 0.54 -5.82
N ALA A 14 -9.18 0.66 -6.90
CA ALA A 14 -10.15 1.73 -7.09
C ALA A 14 -11.48 1.31 -6.47
N VAL A 15 -12.02 2.14 -5.57
CA VAL A 15 -13.29 1.89 -4.90
C VAL A 15 -14.30 2.96 -5.31
N LYS A 16 -15.45 2.53 -5.83
CA LYS A 16 -16.55 3.38 -6.25
C LYS A 16 -17.83 2.97 -5.53
N ASN A 17 -18.46 3.91 -4.84
CA ASN A 17 -19.71 3.65 -4.09
C ASN A 17 -19.58 2.47 -3.11
N GLY A 18 -18.46 2.38 -2.38
CA GLY A 18 -18.21 1.33 -1.39
C GLY A 18 -17.86 -0.04 -1.96
N LYS A 19 -17.70 -0.18 -3.28
CA LYS A 19 -17.35 -1.45 -3.94
C LYS A 19 -16.05 -1.33 -4.72
N CYS A 20 -15.29 -2.42 -4.76
CA CYS A 20 -14.15 -2.53 -5.65
C CYS A 20 -14.61 -2.34 -7.09
N TYR A 21 -14.03 -1.36 -7.77
CA TYR A 21 -14.31 -1.03 -9.17
C TYR A 21 -13.22 -1.61 -10.07
N ASP A 22 -11.97 -1.47 -9.65
CA ASP A 22 -10.81 -2.05 -10.33
C ASP A 22 -9.70 -2.37 -9.31
N THR A 23 -8.80 -3.26 -9.67
CA THR A 23 -7.64 -3.66 -8.86
C THR A 23 -6.41 -3.85 -9.72
N SER A 24 -5.23 -3.59 -9.17
CA SER A 24 -3.95 -3.84 -9.83
C SER A 24 -3.58 -5.34 -9.93
N MET A 25 -4.34 -6.21 -9.29
CA MET A 25 -4.12 -7.66 -9.35
C MET A 25 -4.86 -8.27 -10.54
N GLY A 26 -4.23 -9.24 -11.20
CA GLY A 26 -4.84 -10.05 -12.24
C GLY A 26 -5.39 -11.37 -11.68
N ILE A 27 -5.15 -12.46 -12.38
CA ILE A 27 -5.51 -13.83 -11.91
C ILE A 27 -4.72 -14.20 -10.65
N THR A 28 -3.57 -13.58 -10.47
CA THR A 28 -2.71 -13.72 -9.29
C THR A 28 -2.24 -12.34 -8.83
N PRO A 29 -1.71 -12.20 -7.61
CA PRO A 29 -1.12 -10.94 -7.16
C PRO A 29 0.31 -10.69 -7.70
N LEU A 30 0.67 -11.28 -8.86
CA LEU A 30 1.93 -11.02 -9.56
C LEU A 30 1.84 -9.73 -10.39
N GLU A 31 0.71 -9.49 -11.05
CA GLU A 31 0.42 -8.30 -11.85
C GLU A 31 0.41 -7.02 -10.99
N GLY A 32 0.64 -5.88 -11.60
CA GLY A 32 0.50 -4.57 -10.98
C GLY A 32 1.81 -3.95 -10.53
N LEU A 33 1.96 -3.76 -9.25
CA LEU A 33 3.06 -3.00 -8.66
C LEU A 33 4.38 -3.77 -8.66
N VAL A 34 5.48 -3.02 -8.66
CA VAL A 34 6.81 -3.58 -8.31
C VAL A 34 6.79 -3.92 -6.82
N MET A 35 7.19 -5.14 -6.45
CA MET A 35 7.13 -5.63 -5.08
C MET A 35 8.52 -6.10 -4.61
N GLY A 36 8.64 -6.57 -3.40
CA GLY A 36 9.92 -7.04 -2.87
C GLY A 36 10.63 -8.07 -3.76
N THR A 37 9.89 -9.06 -4.27
CA THR A 37 10.43 -10.14 -5.12
C THR A 37 9.63 -10.36 -6.41
N ARG A 38 8.43 -9.79 -6.54
CA ARG A 38 7.55 -9.94 -7.71
C ARG A 38 7.76 -8.80 -8.70
N SER A 39 7.71 -9.13 -9.98
CA SER A 39 7.98 -8.16 -11.06
C SER A 39 6.94 -7.04 -11.17
N GLY A 40 5.67 -7.32 -10.89
CA GLY A 40 4.56 -6.49 -11.32
C GLY A 40 4.42 -6.52 -12.85
N ASP A 41 3.78 -5.48 -13.40
CA ASP A 41 3.55 -5.36 -14.85
C ASP A 41 4.82 -5.38 -15.66
N LEU A 42 4.77 -6.11 -16.74
CA LEU A 42 5.83 -6.19 -17.75
C LEU A 42 5.23 -6.40 -19.14
N ASP A 43 6.04 -6.26 -20.18
CA ASP A 43 5.61 -6.63 -21.52
C ASP A 43 5.30 -8.12 -21.57
N PRO A 44 4.08 -8.52 -22.00
CA PRO A 44 3.68 -9.94 -22.07
C PRO A 44 4.60 -10.80 -22.94
N ALA A 45 5.32 -10.21 -23.90
CA ALA A 45 6.26 -10.92 -24.74
C ALA A 45 7.60 -11.22 -24.06
N LEU A 46 7.94 -10.48 -22.98
CA LEU A 46 9.23 -10.58 -22.31
C LEU A 46 9.51 -11.98 -21.73
N PRO A 47 8.58 -12.63 -21.01
CA PRO A 47 8.81 -13.98 -20.49
C PRO A 47 9.17 -14.97 -21.61
N PHE A 48 8.42 -14.97 -22.68
CA PHE A 48 8.67 -15.87 -23.83
C PHE A 48 9.99 -15.56 -24.54
N TYR A 49 10.38 -14.29 -24.60
CA TYR A 49 11.69 -13.91 -25.15
C TYR A 49 12.83 -14.48 -24.29
N ILE A 50 12.76 -14.33 -22.98
CA ILE A 50 13.76 -14.83 -22.04
C ILE A 50 13.84 -16.37 -22.12
N MET A 51 12.70 -17.06 -22.07
CA MET A 51 12.64 -18.52 -22.14
C MET A 51 13.30 -19.04 -23.42
N ARG A 52 13.03 -18.41 -24.58
CA ARG A 52 13.67 -18.79 -25.86
C ARG A 52 15.18 -18.55 -25.87
N LYS A 53 15.66 -17.51 -25.18
CA LYS A 53 17.10 -17.15 -25.13
C LYS A 53 17.90 -17.97 -24.13
N THR A 54 17.29 -18.35 -23.02
CA THR A 54 17.96 -19.02 -21.88
C THR A 54 17.65 -20.51 -21.81
N GLY A 55 16.60 -21.00 -22.45
CA GLY A 55 16.11 -22.36 -22.31
C GLY A 55 15.30 -22.60 -21.02
N MET A 56 14.97 -21.56 -20.26
CA MET A 56 14.16 -21.67 -19.04
C MET A 56 12.80 -22.30 -19.35
N SER A 57 12.37 -23.22 -18.48
CA SER A 57 11.02 -23.77 -18.47
C SER A 57 9.98 -22.75 -17.97
N ALA A 58 8.70 -23.02 -18.12
CA ALA A 58 7.63 -22.20 -17.61
C ALA A 58 7.68 -22.06 -16.07
N ASP A 59 7.98 -23.15 -15.35
CA ASP A 59 8.08 -23.15 -13.88
C ASP A 59 9.27 -22.32 -13.37
N GLU A 60 10.40 -22.38 -14.10
CA GLU A 60 11.57 -21.53 -13.80
C GLU A 60 11.27 -20.06 -14.05
N MET A 61 10.53 -19.73 -15.13
CA MET A 61 10.09 -18.38 -15.42
C MET A 61 9.09 -17.88 -14.37
N ASP A 62 8.11 -18.69 -13.98
CA ASP A 62 7.19 -18.36 -12.89
C ASP A 62 7.97 -18.04 -11.59
N THR A 63 8.91 -18.88 -11.24
CA THR A 63 9.80 -18.66 -10.08
C THR A 63 10.59 -17.37 -10.21
N ALA A 64 11.12 -17.05 -11.40
CA ALA A 64 11.87 -15.83 -11.65
C ALA A 64 11.01 -14.58 -11.42
N LEU A 65 9.80 -14.58 -11.97
CA LEU A 65 8.88 -13.44 -11.86
C LEU A 65 8.30 -13.24 -10.45
N ASN A 66 8.06 -14.32 -9.71
CA ASN A 66 7.46 -14.27 -8.38
C ASN A 66 8.49 -14.10 -7.25
N LYS A 67 9.70 -14.65 -7.37
CA LYS A 67 10.64 -14.78 -6.25
C LYS A 67 12.01 -14.15 -6.49
N LYS A 68 12.35 -13.76 -7.72
CA LYS A 68 13.70 -13.29 -8.09
C LYS A 68 13.68 -11.97 -8.87
N SER A 69 12.53 -11.31 -8.93
CA SER A 69 12.31 -10.05 -9.63
C SER A 69 12.06 -8.90 -8.62
N GLY A 70 11.37 -7.88 -9.04
CA GLY A 70 11.00 -6.76 -8.18
C GLY A 70 12.21 -6.03 -7.61
N CYS A 71 12.08 -5.56 -6.37
CA CYS A 71 13.16 -4.86 -5.67
C CYS A 71 14.43 -5.71 -5.57
N LEU A 72 14.28 -7.00 -5.27
CA LEU A 72 15.42 -7.94 -5.24
C LEU A 72 16.14 -7.97 -6.59
N GLY A 73 15.41 -8.04 -7.69
CA GLY A 73 15.99 -8.07 -9.04
C GLY A 73 16.66 -6.75 -9.42
N ILE A 74 16.10 -5.60 -9.02
CA ILE A 74 16.64 -4.26 -9.31
C ILE A 74 17.91 -4.01 -8.48
N THR A 75 17.85 -4.28 -7.18
CA THR A 75 18.95 -4.02 -6.25
C THR A 75 20.03 -5.12 -6.28
N GLU A 76 19.68 -6.32 -6.76
CA GLU A 76 20.49 -7.55 -6.72
C GLU A 76 20.84 -8.03 -5.30
N ARG A 77 20.31 -7.36 -4.26
CA ARG A 77 20.67 -7.62 -2.84
C ARG A 77 19.48 -7.63 -1.90
N PHE A 78 18.55 -6.69 -2.07
CA PHE A 78 17.55 -6.38 -1.08
C PHE A 78 16.14 -6.57 -1.60
N ALA A 79 15.31 -7.26 -0.83
CA ALA A 79 13.87 -7.33 -1.02
C ALA A 79 13.11 -6.51 0.04
N ASP A 80 13.75 -6.26 1.20
CA ASP A 80 13.16 -5.49 2.29
C ASP A 80 13.35 -3.99 2.06
N ARG A 81 12.26 -3.25 2.15
CA ARG A 81 12.25 -1.82 1.90
C ARG A 81 13.16 -1.03 2.86
N ARG A 82 13.30 -1.48 4.09
CA ARG A 82 14.14 -0.82 5.10
C ARG A 82 15.60 -0.86 4.69
N ASP A 83 16.07 -2.00 4.21
CA ASP A 83 17.45 -2.17 3.74
C ASP A 83 17.69 -1.33 2.48
N ILE A 84 16.70 -1.25 1.59
CA ILE A 84 16.76 -0.43 0.36
C ILE A 84 16.84 1.05 0.70
N GLU A 85 16.05 1.55 1.65
CA GLU A 85 16.08 2.96 2.07
C GLU A 85 17.40 3.32 2.75
N ILE A 86 17.95 2.44 3.59
CA ILE A 86 19.26 2.63 4.22
C ILE A 86 20.35 2.70 3.13
N ALA A 87 20.44 1.71 2.24
CA ALA A 87 21.43 1.67 1.19
C ALA A 87 21.31 2.90 0.25
N ALA A 88 20.09 3.31 -0.11
CA ALA A 88 19.86 4.50 -0.91
C ALA A 88 20.36 5.78 -0.22
N SER A 89 20.19 5.90 1.10
CA SER A 89 20.68 7.02 1.89
C SER A 89 22.22 7.06 1.98
N GLU A 90 22.85 5.90 1.88
CA GLU A 90 24.31 5.72 1.83
C GLU A 90 24.88 5.90 0.41
N GLY A 91 24.04 6.13 -0.58
CA GLY A 91 24.47 6.43 -1.94
C GLY A 91 24.34 5.30 -2.94
N ASP A 92 23.75 4.14 -2.59
CA ASP A 92 23.58 3.02 -3.52
C ASP A 92 22.59 3.38 -4.64
N GLU A 93 23.11 3.47 -5.87
CA GLU A 93 22.34 3.91 -7.04
C GLU A 93 21.24 2.92 -7.46
N LYS A 94 21.44 1.61 -7.24
CA LYS A 94 20.42 0.61 -7.54
C LYS A 94 19.26 0.70 -6.57
N SER A 95 19.52 0.97 -5.31
CA SER A 95 18.49 1.19 -4.29
C SER A 95 17.71 2.48 -4.54
N LYS A 96 18.39 3.56 -4.94
CA LYS A 96 17.71 4.79 -5.38
C LYS A 96 16.80 4.54 -6.57
N LEU A 97 17.31 3.87 -7.61
CA LEU A 97 16.53 3.49 -8.78
C LEU A 97 15.32 2.64 -8.42
N CYS A 98 15.48 1.69 -7.51
CA CYS A 98 14.39 0.82 -7.03
C CYS A 98 13.25 1.66 -6.44
N ILE A 99 13.57 2.60 -5.55
CA ILE A 99 12.60 3.52 -4.94
C ILE A 99 11.84 4.33 -6.00
N GLU A 100 12.56 4.86 -6.99
CA GLU A 100 11.94 5.63 -8.08
C GLU A 100 11.02 4.76 -8.94
N MET A 101 11.42 3.54 -9.26
CA MET A 101 10.60 2.61 -10.06
C MET A 101 9.31 2.22 -9.34
N GLU A 102 9.37 1.91 -8.04
CA GLU A 102 8.19 1.62 -7.23
C GLU A 102 7.25 2.84 -7.17
N ALA A 103 7.79 4.02 -6.83
CA ALA A 103 7.01 5.24 -6.74
C ALA A 103 6.34 5.60 -8.07
N LEU A 104 7.07 5.47 -9.19
CA LEU A 104 6.54 5.72 -10.53
C LEU A 104 5.41 4.73 -10.88
N ARG A 105 5.55 3.46 -10.53
CA ARG A 105 4.50 2.45 -10.78
C ARG A 105 3.24 2.77 -9.98
N ILE A 106 3.36 3.11 -8.70
CA ILE A 106 2.23 3.53 -7.86
C ILE A 106 1.58 4.79 -8.45
N LYS A 107 2.36 5.79 -8.85
CA LYS A 107 1.86 7.01 -9.49
C LYS A 107 1.06 6.72 -10.76
N LYS A 108 1.53 5.79 -11.60
CA LYS A 108 0.80 5.38 -12.81
C LYS A 108 -0.57 4.81 -12.48
N TYR A 109 -0.67 3.95 -11.46
CA TYR A 109 -1.94 3.39 -11.00
C TYR A 109 -2.84 4.44 -10.36
N ILE A 110 -2.30 5.40 -9.60
CA ILE A 110 -3.09 6.56 -9.12
C ILE A 110 -3.71 7.29 -10.32
N GLY A 111 -2.92 7.62 -11.35
CA GLY A 111 -3.38 8.31 -12.55
C GLY A 111 -4.43 7.51 -13.33
N GLN A 112 -4.23 6.21 -13.49
CA GLN A 112 -5.19 5.30 -14.12
C GLN A 112 -6.53 5.32 -13.37
N TYR A 113 -6.52 5.12 -12.07
CA TYR A 113 -7.74 5.10 -11.26
C TYR A 113 -8.42 6.46 -11.14
N MET A 114 -7.66 7.55 -11.21
CA MET A 114 -8.25 8.89 -11.34
C MET A 114 -9.08 9.03 -12.63
N ALA A 115 -8.55 8.52 -13.73
CA ALA A 115 -9.27 8.55 -15.01
C ALA A 115 -10.52 7.66 -15.00
N GLU A 116 -10.44 6.48 -14.39
CA GLU A 116 -11.55 5.53 -14.29
C GLU A 116 -12.67 6.02 -13.34
N LEU A 117 -12.30 6.58 -12.20
CA LEU A 117 -13.26 7.07 -11.22
C LEU A 117 -13.86 8.43 -11.60
N GLY A 118 -13.13 9.24 -12.40
CA GLY A 118 -13.50 10.60 -12.79
C GLY A 118 -13.35 11.62 -11.64
N HIS A 119 -13.59 11.21 -10.40
CA HIS A 119 -13.39 11.97 -9.18
C HIS A 119 -12.83 11.08 -8.08
N VAL A 120 -11.89 11.59 -7.31
CA VAL A 120 -11.25 10.87 -6.19
C VAL A 120 -11.37 11.68 -4.91
N ASP A 121 -12.22 11.22 -3.99
CA ASP A 121 -12.42 11.84 -2.68
C ASP A 121 -11.21 11.65 -1.78
N ALA A 122 -10.61 10.44 -1.81
CA ALA A 122 -9.49 10.11 -0.95
C ALA A 122 -8.52 9.09 -1.57
N ILE A 123 -7.25 9.20 -1.17
CA ILE A 123 -6.22 8.17 -1.32
C ILE A 123 -5.90 7.64 0.07
N VAL A 124 -5.87 6.32 0.22
CA VAL A 124 -5.57 5.63 1.48
C VAL A 124 -4.28 4.83 1.32
N TRP A 125 -3.33 5.09 2.18
CA TRP A 125 -2.09 4.32 2.30
C TRP A 125 -2.20 3.35 3.47
N THR A 126 -1.84 2.09 3.24
CA THR A 126 -1.96 1.02 4.22
C THR A 126 -0.88 -0.05 4.00
N ALA A 127 -0.78 -1.03 4.88
CA ALA A 127 0.29 -2.01 5.00
C ALA A 127 1.67 -1.41 5.34
N GLY A 128 2.62 -2.26 5.66
CA GLY A 128 3.86 -1.88 6.35
C GLY A 128 4.65 -0.73 5.71
N VAL A 129 4.83 -0.74 4.38
CA VAL A 129 5.52 0.35 3.66
C VAL A 129 4.60 1.55 3.47
N GLY A 130 3.32 1.35 3.15
CA GLY A 130 2.34 2.42 3.03
C GLY A 130 2.15 3.20 4.33
N GLU A 131 2.15 2.50 5.47
CA GLU A 131 1.99 3.09 6.80
C GLU A 131 3.25 3.80 7.32
N ARG A 132 4.43 3.26 7.03
CA ARG A 132 5.70 3.68 7.65
C ARG A 132 6.71 4.29 6.67
N GLY A 133 6.39 4.35 5.37
CA GLY A 133 7.26 4.83 4.30
C GLY A 133 6.92 6.24 3.82
N PRO A 134 7.30 7.32 4.51
CA PRO A 134 7.02 8.68 4.05
C PRO A 134 7.64 8.98 2.69
N ILE A 135 8.79 8.39 2.38
CA ILE A 135 9.51 8.59 1.11
C ILE A 135 8.67 8.08 -0.08
N ILE A 136 8.11 6.89 0.04
CA ILE A 136 7.33 6.31 -1.07
C ILE A 136 6.01 7.07 -1.30
N ARG A 137 5.34 7.49 -0.23
CA ARG A 137 4.11 8.29 -0.32
C ARG A 137 4.37 9.63 -1.00
N GLU A 138 5.43 10.33 -0.58
CA GLU A 138 5.85 11.60 -1.16
C GLU A 138 6.18 11.45 -2.66
N LYS A 139 7.08 10.51 -3.00
CA LYS A 139 7.49 10.30 -4.40
C LYS A 139 6.35 9.86 -5.32
N ALA A 140 5.47 9.02 -4.84
CA ALA A 140 4.31 8.58 -5.62
C ALA A 140 3.28 9.70 -5.86
N CYS A 141 3.13 10.64 -4.93
CA CYS A 141 2.21 11.77 -5.07
C CYS A 141 2.85 13.03 -5.68
N SER A 142 4.17 13.16 -5.67
CA SER A 142 4.89 14.30 -6.26
C SER A 142 4.54 14.48 -7.73
N GLY A 143 4.28 15.73 -8.16
CA GLY A 143 3.86 16.06 -9.54
C GLY A 143 2.37 15.81 -9.82
N LEU A 144 1.58 15.46 -8.81
CA LEU A 144 0.13 15.31 -8.91
C LEU A 144 -0.64 16.52 -8.33
N GLU A 145 0.06 17.58 -7.97
CA GLU A 145 -0.51 18.79 -7.33
C GLU A 145 -1.55 19.48 -8.23
N ASN A 146 -1.28 19.53 -9.55
CA ASN A 146 -2.21 20.09 -10.53
C ASN A 146 -3.51 19.29 -10.66
N TYR A 147 -3.49 18.02 -10.27
CA TYR A 147 -4.67 17.17 -10.21
C TYR A 147 -5.39 17.25 -8.86
N GLY A 148 -4.89 18.10 -7.94
CA GLY A 148 -5.50 18.32 -6.64
C GLY A 148 -5.04 17.33 -5.56
N ILE A 149 -3.97 16.57 -5.78
CA ILE A 149 -3.36 15.66 -4.82
C ILE A 149 -2.11 16.33 -4.28
N LYS A 150 -2.14 16.78 -3.02
CA LYS A 150 -1.01 17.44 -2.36
C LYS A 150 -0.75 16.82 -1.00
N ILE A 151 0.47 16.32 -0.78
CA ILE A 151 0.95 15.90 0.54
C ILE A 151 1.54 17.11 1.27
N ASP A 152 1.22 17.22 2.55
CA ASP A 152 1.94 18.09 3.47
C ASP A 152 3.19 17.34 3.97
N PRO A 153 4.41 17.88 3.73
CA PRO A 153 5.66 17.17 4.05
C PRO A 153 5.82 16.88 5.54
N GLU A 154 5.40 17.79 6.42
CA GLU A 154 5.51 17.60 7.86
C GLU A 154 4.54 16.56 8.36
N ARG A 155 3.26 16.65 7.95
CA ARG A 155 2.23 15.64 8.27
C ARG A 155 2.63 14.25 7.78
N ASN A 156 3.23 14.16 6.60
CA ASN A 156 3.73 12.91 6.04
C ASN A 156 4.82 12.29 6.91
N GLN A 157 5.75 13.09 7.43
CA GLN A 157 6.80 12.62 8.34
C GLN A 157 6.24 12.28 9.74
N TRP A 158 5.22 12.99 10.23
CA TRP A 158 4.60 12.72 11.52
C TRP A 158 3.75 11.45 11.52
N SER A 159 3.22 11.06 10.35
CA SER A 159 2.39 9.87 10.18
C SER A 159 3.23 8.60 10.26
N PHE A 160 3.52 8.18 11.48
CA PHE A 160 4.32 7.01 11.80
C PHE A 160 3.75 6.29 13.05
N THR A 161 2.52 5.79 12.94
CA THR A 161 1.87 5.00 13.98
C THR A 161 1.09 3.85 13.35
N GLY A 162 1.08 2.68 14.02
CA GLY A 162 0.20 1.56 13.69
C GLY A 162 -1.09 1.57 14.54
N ASN A 163 -1.30 2.63 15.36
CA ASN A 163 -2.31 2.63 16.41
C ASN A 163 -3.47 3.62 16.15
N ALA A 164 -3.40 4.42 15.09
CA ALA A 164 -4.47 5.34 14.72
C ALA A 164 -4.41 5.68 13.23
N GLU A 165 -5.55 6.07 12.69
CA GLU A 165 -5.68 6.66 11.36
C GLU A 165 -5.17 8.09 11.41
N THR A 166 -4.37 8.46 10.40
CA THR A 166 -3.81 9.81 10.27
C THR A 166 -4.09 10.37 8.88
N TYR A 167 -4.06 11.70 8.76
CA TYR A 167 -4.14 12.37 7.48
C TYR A 167 -2.87 13.13 7.16
N ILE A 168 -2.49 13.14 5.88
CA ILE A 168 -1.22 13.71 5.42
C ILE A 168 -1.38 14.70 4.26
N HIS A 169 -2.60 15.01 3.86
CA HIS A 169 -2.85 16.00 2.80
C HIS A 169 -2.61 17.43 3.30
N ALA A 170 -2.17 18.29 2.38
CA ALA A 170 -2.10 19.73 2.59
C ALA A 170 -3.51 20.33 2.66
N ASP A 171 -3.66 21.49 3.32
CA ASP A 171 -4.98 22.11 3.54
C ASP A 171 -5.67 22.53 2.22
N ASP A 172 -4.90 22.80 1.18
CA ASP A 172 -5.39 23.14 -0.16
C ASP A 172 -5.49 21.92 -1.11
N SER A 173 -5.28 20.72 -0.62
CA SER A 173 -5.48 19.49 -1.39
C SER A 173 -6.97 19.23 -1.63
N LYS A 174 -7.36 18.98 -2.87
CA LYS A 174 -8.73 18.61 -3.23
C LYS A 174 -9.06 17.18 -2.85
N THR A 175 -8.09 16.28 -3.01
CA THR A 175 -8.19 14.87 -2.62
C THR A 175 -7.60 14.71 -1.22
N LYS A 176 -8.36 14.11 -0.31
CA LYS A 176 -7.85 13.76 1.03
C LYS A 176 -6.87 12.62 0.94
N ILE A 177 -5.84 12.61 1.80
CA ILE A 177 -4.84 11.53 1.82
C ILE A 177 -4.71 11.05 3.25
N PHE A 178 -5.00 9.76 3.44
CA PHE A 178 -4.97 9.12 4.74
C PHE A 178 -3.90 8.03 4.80
N VAL A 179 -3.42 7.78 6.01
CA VAL A 179 -2.65 6.59 6.36
C VAL A 179 -3.46 5.82 7.39
N ILE A 180 -3.87 4.61 7.01
CA ILE A 180 -4.77 3.77 7.81
C ILE A 180 -4.08 2.43 8.07
N PRO A 181 -3.76 2.11 9.34
CA PRO A 181 -3.17 0.83 9.70
C PRO A 181 -4.12 -0.34 9.41
N THR A 182 -3.57 -1.40 8.84
CA THR A 182 -4.28 -2.67 8.66
C THR A 182 -4.43 -3.44 9.97
N ASP A 183 -5.45 -4.30 10.02
CA ASP A 183 -5.67 -5.26 11.11
C ASP A 183 -6.05 -6.63 10.51
N GLU A 184 -5.12 -7.20 9.76
CA GLU A 184 -5.32 -8.46 9.04
C GLU A 184 -5.50 -9.64 10.01
N GLU A 185 -4.83 -9.57 11.16
CA GLU A 185 -4.91 -10.59 12.21
C GLU A 185 -6.32 -10.68 12.80
N LEU A 186 -7.00 -9.55 12.97
CA LEU A 186 -8.39 -9.52 13.43
C LEU A 186 -9.31 -10.20 12.43
N VAL A 187 -9.17 -9.88 11.13
CA VAL A 187 -9.97 -10.49 10.07
C VAL A 187 -9.79 -12.01 10.06
N MET A 188 -8.55 -12.48 10.05
CA MET A 188 -8.25 -13.92 10.08
C MET A 188 -8.80 -14.61 11.34
N THR A 189 -8.74 -13.93 12.48
CA THR A 189 -9.25 -14.46 13.75
C THR A 189 -10.77 -14.59 13.73
N GLU A 190 -11.47 -13.57 13.23
CA GLU A 190 -12.94 -13.59 13.13
C GLU A 190 -13.42 -14.63 12.11
N ASP A 191 -12.76 -14.74 10.95
CA ASP A 191 -13.05 -15.78 9.95
C ASP A 191 -12.88 -17.19 10.53
N ALA A 192 -11.74 -17.45 11.19
CA ALA A 192 -11.46 -18.74 11.79
C ALA A 192 -12.50 -19.08 12.88
N TYR A 193 -12.85 -18.12 13.73
CA TYR A 193 -13.85 -18.31 14.77
C TYR A 193 -15.23 -18.59 14.18
N ALA A 194 -15.64 -17.85 13.17
CA ALA A 194 -16.92 -18.03 12.51
C ALA A 194 -17.01 -19.37 11.78
N LEU A 195 -15.93 -19.81 11.12
CA LEU A 195 -15.84 -21.15 10.50
C LEU A 195 -15.98 -22.25 11.56
N MET A 196 -15.31 -22.14 12.71
CA MET A 196 -15.43 -23.10 13.81
C MET A 196 -16.85 -23.18 14.37
N LYS A 197 -17.59 -22.07 14.36
CA LYS A 197 -18.98 -22.00 14.84
C LYS A 197 -20.01 -22.33 13.78
N GLY A 198 -19.63 -22.53 12.53
CA GLY A 198 -20.55 -22.75 11.40
C GLY A 198 -21.42 -21.53 11.08
N THR A 199 -20.94 -20.32 11.41
CA THR A 199 -21.64 -19.05 11.19
C THR A 199 -21.00 -18.20 10.10
N TYR A 200 -19.89 -18.65 9.53
CA TYR A 200 -19.21 -17.93 8.45
C TYR A 200 -20.04 -18.00 7.16
N ASP A 201 -20.20 -16.86 6.53
CA ASP A 201 -20.68 -16.75 5.15
C ASP A 201 -19.50 -16.31 4.24
N VAL A 202 -19.74 -16.13 2.94
CA VAL A 202 -18.73 -15.56 2.05
C VAL A 202 -18.30 -14.19 2.56
N HIS A 203 -17.04 -13.86 2.35
CA HIS A 203 -16.41 -12.64 2.88
C HIS A 203 -17.20 -11.35 2.63
N THR A 204 -17.89 -11.26 1.49
CA THR A 204 -18.72 -10.10 1.13
C THR A 204 -20.01 -9.96 1.94
N ASN A 205 -20.47 -11.04 2.57
CA ASN A 205 -21.73 -11.09 3.34
C ASN A 205 -21.47 -11.15 4.84
N PHE A 206 -20.27 -11.58 5.26
CA PHE A 206 -19.90 -11.66 6.67
C PHE A 206 -19.75 -10.28 7.26
N THR A 207 -20.33 -10.06 8.45
CA THR A 207 -20.23 -8.78 9.17
C THR A 207 -19.14 -8.88 10.22
N TYR A 208 -18.08 -8.13 10.04
CA TYR A 208 -16.95 -8.05 10.98
C TYR A 208 -17.24 -7.09 12.13
N SER A 209 -16.62 -7.34 13.27
CA SER A 209 -16.79 -6.51 14.49
C SER A 209 -16.43 -5.05 14.25
N PHE A 210 -15.40 -4.78 13.43
CA PHE A 210 -14.93 -3.43 13.12
C PHE A 210 -15.88 -2.63 12.21
N GLN A 211 -16.89 -3.26 11.61
CA GLN A 211 -17.95 -2.57 10.86
C GLN A 211 -18.99 -1.91 11.79
N SER A 212 -19.00 -2.29 13.09
CA SER A 212 -19.89 -1.64 14.06
C SER A 212 -19.48 -0.18 14.30
N PRO A 213 -20.44 0.76 14.33
CA PRO A 213 -20.17 2.15 14.72
C PRO A 213 -19.54 2.30 16.11
N ASP A 214 -19.79 1.33 17.00
CA ASP A 214 -19.31 1.33 18.37
C ASP A 214 -18.00 0.52 18.55
N TYR A 215 -17.44 0.03 17.46
CA TYR A 215 -16.20 -0.73 17.53
C TYR A 215 -15.04 0.12 18.06
N VAL A 216 -14.32 -0.42 19.02
CA VAL A 216 -13.12 0.18 19.60
C VAL A 216 -12.02 -0.88 19.71
N ASN A 217 -10.90 -0.63 19.07
CA ASN A 217 -9.70 -1.44 19.25
C ASN A 217 -8.91 -0.95 20.48
N LYS A 218 -9.16 -1.59 21.64
CA LYS A 218 -8.53 -1.22 22.93
C LYS A 218 -7.01 -1.30 22.90
N ALA A 219 -6.44 -2.27 22.17
CA ALA A 219 -5.00 -2.42 22.04
C ALA A 219 -4.38 -1.23 21.30
N ARG A 220 -5.03 -0.76 20.24
CA ARG A 220 -4.60 0.46 19.51
C ARG A 220 -4.77 1.72 20.35
N GLU A 221 -5.84 1.86 21.10
CA GLU A 221 -6.02 3.01 22.00
C GLU A 221 -4.90 3.08 23.05
N GLU A 222 -4.52 1.95 23.62
CA GLU A 222 -3.41 1.91 24.58
C GLU A 222 -2.06 2.15 23.91
N GLY A 223 -1.82 1.55 22.74
CA GLY A 223 -0.61 1.77 21.95
C GLY A 223 -0.44 3.23 21.53
N LEU A 224 -1.54 3.89 21.15
CA LEU A 224 -1.53 5.30 20.75
C LEU A 224 -1.05 6.23 21.88
N LYS A 225 -1.40 5.96 23.13
CA LYS A 225 -0.90 6.76 24.28
C LYS A 225 0.62 6.75 24.34
N GLY A 226 1.23 5.57 24.11
CA GLY A 226 2.69 5.44 24.04
C GLY A 226 3.30 6.18 22.83
N ASP A 227 2.65 6.12 21.66
CA ASP A 227 3.09 6.83 20.47
C ASP A 227 3.03 8.34 20.65
N LEU A 228 1.97 8.88 21.26
CA LEU A 228 1.82 10.31 21.53
C LEU A 228 2.87 10.86 22.50
N VAL A 229 3.32 10.06 23.46
CA VAL A 229 4.45 10.44 24.35
C VAL A 229 5.75 10.55 23.55
N LYS A 230 6.02 9.60 22.66
CA LYS A 230 7.26 9.57 21.85
C LYS A 230 7.24 10.57 20.70
N ARG A 231 6.08 10.82 20.12
CA ARG A 231 5.85 11.60 18.89
C ARG A 231 4.59 12.47 19.03
N PRO A 232 4.65 13.56 19.82
CA PRO A 232 3.45 14.37 20.14
C PRO A 232 2.80 15.01 18.91
N ASN A 233 3.52 15.19 17.80
CA ASN A 233 2.96 15.75 16.58
C ASN A 233 1.90 14.85 15.93
N ILE A 234 1.86 13.55 16.24
CA ILE A 234 0.79 12.64 15.78
C ILE A 234 -0.58 13.16 16.18
N ALA A 235 -0.72 13.79 17.35
CA ALA A 235 -1.98 14.37 17.82
C ALA A 235 -2.58 15.41 16.86
N LYS A 236 -1.73 16.09 16.08
CA LYS A 236 -2.16 17.14 15.14
C LYS A 236 -2.75 16.58 13.85
N ILE A 237 -2.50 15.31 13.55
CA ILE A 237 -2.85 14.66 12.29
C ILE A 237 -3.75 13.44 12.48
N LEU A 238 -4.28 13.23 13.68
CA LEU A 238 -5.25 12.16 13.91
C LEU A 238 -6.50 12.41 13.07
N ALA A 239 -6.85 11.45 12.22
CA ALA A 239 -8.13 11.45 11.55
C ALA A 239 -9.21 11.19 12.60
N LYS A 240 -10.21 12.09 12.66
CA LYS A 240 -11.38 11.87 13.50
C LYS A 240 -12.24 10.79 12.82
N SER A 241 -12.05 9.54 13.17
CA SER A 241 -12.67 8.39 12.53
C SER A 241 -14.21 8.30 12.69
N ARG A 242 -14.85 9.29 13.30
CA ARG A 242 -16.29 9.25 13.62
C ARG A 242 -17.05 10.55 13.30
N VAL A 243 -16.54 11.37 12.38
CA VAL A 243 -17.27 12.53 11.85
C VAL A 243 -17.07 12.57 10.34
N LEU A 244 -17.80 11.73 9.64
CA LEU A 244 -18.20 11.92 8.26
C LEU A 244 -19.69 12.09 8.21
#